data_a898db91e6df996697bd8a6679b2a830
#
_entry.id   a898db91e6df996697bd8a6679b2a830
#
_cell.length_a   1.000
_cell.length_b   1.000
_cell.length_c   1.000
_cell.angle_alpha   90.00
_cell.angle_beta   90.00
_cell.angle_gamma   90.00
#
_symmetry.space_group_name_H-M   'P 1'
#
loop_
_entity.id
_entity.type
_entity.pdbx_description
1 polymer ?
#
loop_
_entity_poly.entity_id
_entity_poly.type
_entity_poly.pdbx_seq_one_letter_code
_entity_poly.pdbx_strand_id
1 'polypeptide(L)'
;MTNLPRLSLRNASIAFGGACLLVMLLVPSIFALLRADRLTDSTLNYAAQFRTSAAADDLARTLERDWRDLQALAERVPHLNPEELGHLLSGASGDGSRISWLGYADLGGTVVAATDGLLVGQDVGARPWFRGGLSGGFAGDVHDAVLLAQLLGGEGEPLRFIDLAQPVLDAEGDPAGVLGLHINAAWLTDELRESARIYGLDFYLLNPAGEISASSAAETPSSGELQILRAAQTGIETGGRERWPDGRDYFSALVLQVAAGELPSFGWRMVGRLEAGRLAFGVDLIRNGAHWALLAMIAAIGLLTLFFVRTVATPLSRLAASAERIAVGSQEYPANSRLTREAAQLSLALTRLQQDRVSDER
;
A
#
# COMPACT_ATOMS: atom_id res chain seq x y z
N MET A 1 -9.81 0.78 62.55
CA MET A 1 -10.89 0.70 61.56
C MET A 1 -11.16 2.11 61.06
N THR A 2 -10.68 2.47 59.90
CA THR A 2 -10.86 3.81 59.32
C THR A 2 -12.30 3.98 58.93
N ASN A 3 -13.02 4.90 59.59
CA ASN A 3 -14.37 5.32 59.24
C ASN A 3 -14.31 6.04 57.85
N LEU A 4 -14.49 5.33 56.77
CA LEU A 4 -14.76 5.93 55.48
C LEU A 4 -16.05 6.76 55.58
N PRO A 5 -16.09 8.01 55.11
CA PRO A 5 -17.28 8.84 55.12
C PRO A 5 -18.39 8.13 54.33
N ARG A 6 -19.57 7.94 54.97
CA ARG A 6 -20.73 7.32 54.36
C ARG A 6 -21.26 8.23 53.22
N LEU A 7 -20.99 7.87 52.02
CA LEU A 7 -21.49 8.59 50.83
C LEU A 7 -23.01 8.44 50.73
N SER A 8 -23.72 9.53 50.49
CA SER A 8 -25.15 9.45 50.14
C SER A 8 -25.33 8.66 48.84
N LEU A 9 -26.48 7.97 48.66
CA LEU A 9 -26.78 7.21 47.46
C LEU A 9 -26.62 8.07 46.19
N ARG A 10 -27.02 9.33 46.27
CA ARG A 10 -26.85 10.31 45.16
C ARG A 10 -25.38 10.52 44.83
N ASN A 11 -24.55 10.77 45.81
CA ASN A 11 -23.11 11.02 45.59
C ASN A 11 -22.39 9.73 45.11
N ALA A 12 -22.79 8.56 45.64
CA ALA A 12 -22.27 7.28 45.18
C ALA A 12 -22.64 7.02 43.70
N SER A 13 -23.88 7.31 43.27
CA SER A 13 -24.33 7.17 41.89
C SER A 13 -23.61 8.13 40.94
N ILE A 14 -23.39 9.38 41.35
CA ILE A 14 -22.63 10.36 40.55
C ILE A 14 -21.17 9.95 40.47
N ALA A 15 -20.56 9.49 41.53
CA ALA A 15 -19.18 9.00 41.54
C ALA A 15 -19.02 7.76 40.63
N PHE A 16 -19.96 6.82 40.69
CA PHE A 16 -19.96 5.64 39.85
C PHE A 16 -20.11 6.02 38.39
N GLY A 17 -21.08 6.88 38.00
CA GLY A 17 -21.24 7.37 36.66
C GLY A 17 -20.00 8.12 36.15
N GLY A 18 -19.39 8.95 36.99
CA GLY A 18 -18.13 9.64 36.69
C GLY A 18 -16.96 8.67 36.46
N ALA A 19 -16.85 7.62 37.27
CA ALA A 19 -15.83 6.59 37.09
C ALA A 19 -16.03 5.80 35.80
N CYS A 20 -17.28 5.43 35.46
CA CYS A 20 -17.61 4.80 34.18
C CYS A 20 -17.23 5.69 32.98
N LEU A 21 -17.53 6.99 33.05
CA LEU A 21 -17.15 7.94 32.02
C LEU A 21 -15.63 8.04 31.87
N LEU A 22 -14.92 8.08 32.98
CA LEU A 22 -13.44 8.18 32.99
C LEU A 22 -12.79 6.93 32.38
N VAL A 23 -13.26 5.73 32.72
CA VAL A 23 -12.78 4.47 32.14
C VAL A 23 -13.10 4.41 30.65
N MET A 24 -14.29 4.80 30.23
CA MET A 24 -14.69 4.84 28.82
C MET A 24 -13.91 5.87 27.99
N LEU A 25 -13.42 6.91 28.57
CA LEU A 25 -12.53 7.89 27.94
C LEU A 25 -11.09 7.37 27.84
N LEU A 26 -10.56 6.87 28.93
CA LEU A 26 -9.15 6.47 29.02
C LEU A 26 -8.83 5.23 28.19
N VAL A 27 -9.66 4.19 28.28
CA VAL A 27 -9.35 2.90 27.64
C VAL A 27 -9.28 3.01 26.11
N PRO A 28 -10.29 3.57 25.39
CA PRO A 28 -10.19 3.74 23.94
C PRO A 28 -9.11 4.75 23.51
N SER A 29 -8.91 5.82 24.30
CA SER A 29 -7.88 6.82 23.98
C SER A 29 -6.48 6.23 24.09
N ILE A 30 -6.19 5.46 25.14
CA ILE A 30 -4.90 4.75 25.29
C ILE A 30 -4.75 3.70 24.19
N PHE A 31 -5.80 2.96 23.86
CA PHE A 31 -5.78 1.97 22.79
C PHE A 31 -5.55 2.62 21.42
N ALA A 32 -6.22 3.75 21.14
CA ALA A 32 -6.04 4.51 19.91
C ALA A 32 -4.60 5.06 19.79
N LEU A 33 -4.08 5.65 20.87
CA LEU A 33 -2.71 6.17 20.89
C LEU A 33 -1.64 5.09 20.70
N LEU A 34 -1.87 3.88 21.24
CA LEU A 34 -0.89 2.80 21.17
C LEU A 34 -0.94 1.98 19.88
N ARG A 35 -2.07 2.01 19.15
CA ARG A 35 -2.28 1.12 17.99
C ARG A 35 -2.62 1.81 16.67
N ALA A 36 -3.08 3.06 16.68
CA ALA A 36 -3.49 3.74 15.44
C ALA A 36 -2.35 3.83 14.43
N ASP A 37 -1.14 4.20 14.87
CA ASP A 37 0.02 4.31 14.00
C ASP A 37 0.42 2.96 13.39
N ARG A 38 0.42 1.88 14.20
CA ARG A 38 0.80 0.54 13.73
C ARG A 38 -0.18 -0.03 12.70
N LEU A 39 -1.47 0.19 12.89
CA LEU A 39 -2.49 -0.28 11.94
C LEU A 39 -2.40 0.49 10.63
N THR A 40 -2.17 1.78 10.70
CA THR A 40 -1.97 2.63 9.51
C THR A 40 -0.70 2.21 8.76
N ASP A 41 0.42 2.07 9.47
CA ASP A 41 1.69 1.68 8.87
C ASP A 41 1.61 0.29 8.22
N SER A 42 0.97 -0.69 8.87
CA SER A 42 0.81 -2.02 8.28
C SER A 42 -0.07 -2.01 7.02
N THR A 43 -1.14 -1.21 6.99
CA THR A 43 -2.02 -1.08 5.83
C THR A 43 -1.30 -0.40 4.66
N LEU A 44 -0.52 0.65 4.94
CA LEU A 44 0.25 1.37 3.92
C LEU A 44 1.41 0.52 3.37
N ASN A 45 2.08 -0.26 4.22
CA ASN A 45 3.07 -1.23 3.78
C ASN A 45 2.46 -2.28 2.86
N TYR A 46 1.31 -2.85 3.23
CA TYR A 46 0.61 -3.81 2.39
C TYR A 46 0.19 -3.19 1.05
N ALA A 47 -0.33 -1.96 1.06
CA ALA A 47 -0.71 -1.25 -0.15
C ALA A 47 0.50 -0.97 -1.06
N ALA A 48 1.64 -0.56 -0.50
CA ALA A 48 2.88 -0.37 -1.25
C ALA A 48 3.36 -1.68 -1.86
N GLN A 49 3.39 -2.78 -1.09
CA GLN A 49 3.80 -4.10 -1.57
C GLN A 49 2.90 -4.60 -2.69
N PHE A 50 1.58 -4.60 -2.48
CA PHE A 50 0.61 -5.09 -3.46
C PHE A 50 0.68 -4.32 -4.79
N ARG A 51 0.73 -2.98 -4.72
CA ARG A 51 0.78 -2.13 -5.90
C ARG A 51 2.12 -2.25 -6.64
N THR A 52 3.23 -2.38 -5.89
CA THR A 52 4.56 -2.61 -6.50
C THR A 52 4.61 -3.95 -7.22
N SER A 53 4.06 -5.02 -6.61
CA SER A 53 3.95 -6.32 -7.26
C SER A 53 3.10 -6.27 -8.52
N ALA A 54 1.94 -5.58 -8.48
CA ALA A 54 1.07 -5.43 -9.64
C ALA A 54 1.77 -4.68 -10.79
N ALA A 55 2.50 -3.60 -10.49
CA ALA A 55 3.26 -2.85 -11.50
C ALA A 55 4.41 -3.68 -12.10
N ALA A 56 5.11 -4.48 -11.26
CA ALA A 56 6.15 -5.39 -11.73
C ALA A 56 5.60 -6.48 -12.66
N ASP A 57 4.45 -7.04 -12.30
CA ASP A 57 3.74 -8.04 -13.12
C ASP A 57 3.26 -7.44 -14.45
N ASP A 58 2.73 -6.22 -14.46
CA ASP A 58 2.26 -5.55 -15.68
C ASP A 58 3.42 -5.26 -16.64
N LEU A 59 4.54 -4.74 -16.12
CA LEU A 59 5.75 -4.53 -16.91
C LEU A 59 6.26 -5.87 -17.50
N ALA A 60 6.35 -6.90 -16.66
CA ALA A 60 6.83 -8.22 -17.07
C ALA A 60 5.94 -8.83 -18.16
N ARG A 61 4.61 -8.74 -18.03
CA ARG A 61 3.67 -9.21 -19.06
C ARG A 61 3.75 -8.41 -20.35
N THR A 62 4.08 -7.14 -20.29
CA THR A 62 4.28 -6.31 -21.48
C THR A 62 5.52 -6.78 -22.24
N LEU A 63 6.63 -7.04 -21.53
CA LEU A 63 7.85 -7.58 -22.15
C LEU A 63 7.71 -9.05 -22.59
N GLU A 64 6.89 -9.84 -21.89
CA GLU A 64 6.57 -11.20 -22.31
C GLU A 64 5.82 -11.25 -23.63
N ARG A 65 4.98 -10.27 -23.93
CA ARG A 65 4.34 -10.15 -25.25
C ARG A 65 5.39 -9.94 -26.35
N ASP A 66 6.34 -9.01 -26.13
CA ASP A 66 7.44 -8.80 -27.08
C ASP A 66 8.28 -10.07 -27.28
N TRP A 67 8.50 -10.80 -26.18
CA TRP A 67 9.21 -12.07 -26.22
C TRP A 67 8.50 -13.11 -27.07
N ARG A 68 7.19 -13.29 -26.91
CA ARG A 68 6.39 -14.21 -27.72
C ARG A 68 6.36 -13.80 -29.22
N ASP A 69 6.25 -12.49 -29.48
CA ASP A 69 6.29 -11.97 -30.84
C ASP A 69 7.67 -12.23 -31.48
N LEU A 70 8.76 -12.08 -30.71
CA LEU A 70 10.11 -12.40 -31.15
C LEU A 70 10.27 -13.89 -31.45
N GLN A 71 9.73 -14.79 -30.60
CA GLN A 71 9.72 -16.23 -30.85
C GLN A 71 8.97 -16.58 -32.15
N ALA A 72 7.77 -16.03 -32.33
CA ALA A 72 6.98 -16.27 -33.56
C ALA A 72 7.66 -15.73 -34.83
N LEU A 73 8.42 -14.64 -34.72
CA LEU A 73 9.23 -14.11 -35.84
C LEU A 73 10.43 -15.02 -36.09
N ALA A 74 11.12 -15.49 -35.07
CA ALA A 74 12.30 -16.38 -35.22
C ALA A 74 11.96 -17.68 -35.99
N GLU A 75 10.76 -18.25 -35.75
CA GLU A 75 10.27 -19.42 -36.47
C GLU A 75 10.10 -19.16 -38.00
N ARG A 76 9.89 -17.90 -38.43
CA ARG A 76 9.68 -17.53 -39.82
C ARG A 76 10.97 -17.26 -40.56
N VAL A 77 12.04 -16.88 -39.87
CA VAL A 77 13.32 -16.48 -40.45
C VAL A 77 13.85 -17.51 -41.51
N PRO A 78 13.89 -18.85 -41.23
CA PRO A 78 14.42 -19.83 -42.17
C PRO A 78 13.63 -19.98 -43.46
N HIS A 79 12.40 -19.44 -43.52
CA HIS A 79 11.48 -19.58 -44.65
C HIS A 79 11.44 -18.35 -45.56
N LEU A 80 12.20 -17.29 -45.26
CA LEU A 80 12.18 -16.03 -45.96
C LEU A 80 13.55 -15.70 -46.54
N ASN A 81 13.55 -15.07 -47.71
CA ASN A 81 14.79 -14.47 -48.19
C ASN A 81 15.12 -13.16 -47.46
N PRO A 82 16.35 -12.64 -47.57
CA PRO A 82 16.76 -11.44 -46.82
C PRO A 82 15.90 -10.19 -47.05
N GLU A 83 15.37 -10.01 -48.27
CA GLU A 83 14.53 -8.86 -48.60
C GLU A 83 13.14 -8.98 -47.98
N GLU A 84 12.49 -10.13 -48.10
CA GLU A 84 11.21 -10.45 -47.45
C GLU A 84 11.31 -10.35 -45.93
N LEU A 85 12.42 -10.86 -45.37
CA LEU A 85 12.68 -10.76 -43.94
C LEU A 85 12.85 -9.30 -43.52
N GLY A 86 13.61 -8.49 -44.26
CA GLY A 86 13.77 -7.06 -43.96
C GLY A 86 12.43 -6.32 -43.91
N HIS A 87 11.54 -6.58 -44.86
CA HIS A 87 10.18 -6.01 -44.87
C HIS A 87 9.34 -6.47 -43.67
N LEU A 88 9.42 -7.75 -43.32
CA LEU A 88 8.71 -8.28 -42.15
C LEU A 88 9.20 -7.62 -40.87
N LEU A 89 10.51 -7.50 -40.66
CA LEU A 89 11.13 -6.90 -39.49
C LEU A 89 10.80 -5.39 -39.37
N SER A 90 10.84 -4.66 -40.51
CA SER A 90 10.44 -3.25 -40.55
C SER A 90 8.95 -3.06 -40.21
N GLY A 91 8.08 -3.94 -40.69
CA GLY A 91 6.67 -3.92 -40.35
C GLY A 91 6.41 -4.25 -38.86
N ALA A 92 7.20 -5.17 -38.29
CA ALA A 92 7.06 -5.59 -36.89
C ALA A 92 7.59 -4.55 -35.90
N SER A 93 8.56 -3.71 -36.30
CA SER A 93 9.09 -2.64 -35.40
C SER A 93 8.12 -1.46 -35.19
N GLY A 94 7.07 -1.36 -36.04
CA GLY A 94 6.08 -0.29 -35.94
C GLY A 94 6.65 1.07 -36.33
N ASP A 95 6.37 2.10 -35.51
CA ASP A 95 6.85 3.48 -35.72
C ASP A 95 8.25 3.77 -35.19
N GLY A 96 8.92 2.76 -34.62
CA GLY A 96 10.26 2.89 -34.05
C GLY A 96 10.32 3.55 -32.65
N SER A 97 9.19 4.02 -32.11
CA SER A 97 9.17 4.70 -30.82
C SER A 97 9.49 3.76 -29.65
N ARG A 98 9.03 2.52 -29.75
CA ARG A 98 9.27 1.46 -28.76
C ARG A 98 10.37 0.50 -29.18
N ILE A 99 10.23 -0.12 -30.36
CA ILE A 99 11.20 -1.04 -30.93
C ILE A 99 12.10 -0.24 -31.87
N SER A 100 13.30 0.06 -31.39
CA SER A 100 14.24 0.86 -32.15
C SER A 100 14.98 0.07 -33.23
N TRP A 101 15.09 -1.25 -33.07
CA TRP A 101 15.74 -2.13 -34.01
C TRP A 101 15.29 -3.58 -33.80
N LEU A 102 15.10 -4.27 -34.88
CA LEU A 102 14.84 -5.71 -34.94
C LEU A 102 15.66 -6.28 -36.12
N GLY A 103 16.50 -7.28 -35.86
CA GLY A 103 17.42 -7.78 -36.89
C GLY A 103 17.87 -9.21 -36.66
N TYR A 104 18.11 -9.91 -37.76
CA TYR A 104 18.64 -11.26 -37.82
C TYR A 104 20.12 -11.23 -38.19
N ALA A 105 20.95 -11.90 -37.39
CA ALA A 105 22.36 -12.14 -37.64
C ALA A 105 22.60 -13.64 -37.82
N ASP A 106 23.42 -14.00 -38.81
CA ASP A 106 23.84 -15.39 -39.05
C ASP A 106 24.78 -15.92 -37.98
N LEU A 107 25.17 -17.21 -38.07
CA LEU A 107 26.08 -17.84 -37.12
C LEU A 107 27.46 -17.14 -37.04
N GLY A 108 27.88 -16.46 -38.10
CA GLY A 108 29.12 -15.67 -38.12
C GLY A 108 29.01 -14.32 -37.39
N GLY A 109 27.80 -13.96 -36.98
CA GLY A 109 27.51 -12.67 -36.34
C GLY A 109 27.32 -11.54 -37.33
N THR A 110 27.14 -11.84 -38.63
CA THR A 110 26.84 -10.81 -39.65
C THR A 110 25.33 -10.54 -39.72
N VAL A 111 24.91 -9.28 -39.61
CA VAL A 111 23.51 -8.91 -39.78
C VAL A 111 23.08 -9.11 -41.23
N VAL A 112 22.13 -9.99 -41.45
CA VAL A 112 21.61 -10.38 -42.79
C VAL A 112 20.41 -9.53 -43.19
N ALA A 113 19.51 -9.28 -42.26
CA ALA A 113 18.32 -8.48 -42.48
C ALA A 113 17.93 -7.74 -41.17
N ALA A 114 17.41 -6.53 -41.30
CA ALA A 114 16.99 -5.73 -40.15
C ALA A 114 15.99 -4.64 -40.53
N THR A 115 15.34 -4.07 -39.53
CA THR A 115 14.50 -2.87 -39.66
C THR A 115 15.21 -1.80 -40.43
N ASP A 116 14.58 -1.33 -41.53
CA ASP A 116 15.04 -0.29 -42.46
C ASP A 116 16.48 -0.52 -42.99
N GLY A 117 16.94 -1.78 -43.01
CA GLY A 117 18.28 -2.15 -43.40
C GLY A 117 19.40 -1.70 -42.47
N LEU A 118 19.06 -1.20 -41.27
CA LEU A 118 20.04 -0.72 -40.32
C LEU A 118 20.96 -1.84 -39.80
N LEU A 119 22.27 -1.60 -39.82
CA LEU A 119 23.34 -2.54 -39.47
C LEU A 119 23.52 -3.74 -40.42
N VAL A 120 22.80 -3.86 -41.51
CA VAL A 120 23.00 -4.97 -42.49
C VAL A 120 24.46 -4.98 -42.95
N GLY A 121 25.09 -6.16 -42.92
CA GLY A 121 26.50 -6.38 -43.23
C GLY A 121 27.47 -6.04 -42.06
N GLN A 122 27.00 -5.54 -40.94
CA GLN A 122 27.82 -5.29 -39.77
C GLN A 122 28.03 -6.55 -38.93
N ASP A 123 29.20 -6.68 -38.28
CA ASP A 123 29.52 -7.76 -37.36
C ASP A 123 29.02 -7.39 -35.95
N VAL A 124 28.13 -8.24 -35.42
CA VAL A 124 27.57 -8.15 -34.08
C VAL A 124 28.00 -9.34 -33.19
N GLY A 125 28.93 -10.18 -33.68
CA GLY A 125 29.39 -11.41 -32.98
C GLY A 125 29.98 -11.18 -31.59
N ALA A 126 30.49 -9.97 -31.30
CA ALA A 126 30.97 -9.58 -29.99
C ALA A 126 29.87 -9.10 -29.01
N ARG A 127 28.64 -8.87 -29.49
CA ARG A 127 27.57 -8.29 -28.69
C ARG A 127 26.98 -9.28 -27.69
N PRO A 128 26.67 -8.83 -26.45
CA PRO A 128 26.11 -9.71 -25.41
C PRO A 128 24.79 -10.41 -25.86
N TRP A 129 23.89 -9.66 -26.51
CA TRP A 129 22.62 -10.22 -26.99
C TRP A 129 22.82 -11.32 -28.04
N PHE A 130 23.79 -11.15 -28.95
CA PHE A 130 24.08 -12.18 -29.96
C PHE A 130 24.64 -13.46 -29.32
N ARG A 131 25.66 -13.32 -28.45
CA ARG A 131 26.26 -14.46 -27.76
C ARG A 131 25.29 -15.19 -26.84
N GLY A 132 24.49 -14.41 -26.08
CA GLY A 132 23.44 -14.96 -25.24
C GLY A 132 22.36 -15.64 -26.06
N GLY A 133 21.92 -14.99 -27.15
CA GLY A 133 20.91 -15.51 -28.06
C GLY A 133 21.29 -16.81 -28.78
N LEU A 134 22.57 -17.05 -29.06
CA LEU A 134 23.05 -18.35 -29.59
C LEU A 134 22.88 -19.50 -28.60
N SER A 135 22.96 -19.21 -27.30
CA SER A 135 22.89 -20.24 -26.24
C SER A 135 21.44 -20.53 -25.79
N GLY A 136 20.52 -19.65 -26.16
CA GLY A 136 19.10 -19.72 -25.76
C GLY A 136 18.46 -18.35 -25.75
N GLY A 137 17.29 -18.23 -25.10
CA GLY A 137 16.64 -16.93 -24.90
C GLY A 137 17.47 -15.98 -24.03
N PHE A 138 17.65 -14.74 -24.46
CA PHE A 138 18.43 -13.72 -23.76
C PHE A 138 17.61 -12.47 -23.49
N ALA A 139 17.83 -11.87 -22.32
CA ALA A 139 17.35 -10.54 -21.95
C ALA A 139 18.51 -9.72 -21.36
N GLY A 140 18.72 -8.53 -21.90
CA GLY A 140 19.81 -7.62 -21.53
C GLY A 140 19.31 -6.35 -20.86
N ASP A 141 19.98 -5.93 -19.79
CA ASP A 141 19.69 -4.68 -19.07
C ASP A 141 19.94 -3.42 -19.92
N VAL A 142 19.49 -2.28 -19.43
CA VAL A 142 19.67 -0.97 -20.09
C VAL A 142 21.16 -0.68 -20.34
N HIS A 143 21.51 -0.43 -21.58
CA HIS A 143 22.87 -0.14 -21.99
C HIS A 143 22.93 0.90 -23.12
N ASP A 144 24.08 1.50 -23.35
CA ASP A 144 24.29 2.50 -24.40
C ASP A 144 24.37 1.87 -25.80
N ALA A 145 23.73 2.52 -26.76
CA ALA A 145 23.68 2.09 -28.17
C ALA A 145 24.94 2.47 -28.93
N VAL A 146 26.01 1.73 -28.79
CA VAL A 146 27.34 2.11 -29.36
C VAL A 146 27.35 2.14 -30.90
N LEU A 147 26.76 1.15 -31.58
CA LEU A 147 26.74 1.09 -33.03
C LEU A 147 25.57 1.87 -33.68
N LEU A 148 24.38 1.71 -33.11
CA LEU A 148 23.18 2.31 -33.66
C LEU A 148 23.15 3.82 -33.52
N ALA A 149 23.71 4.34 -32.39
CA ALA A 149 23.86 5.77 -32.15
C ALA A 149 24.76 6.47 -33.18
N GLN A 150 25.78 5.77 -33.71
CA GLN A 150 26.65 6.30 -34.77
C GLN A 150 25.92 6.44 -36.10
N LEU A 151 24.95 5.56 -36.39
CA LEU A 151 24.19 5.55 -37.62
C LEU A 151 22.97 6.47 -37.58
N LEU A 152 22.30 6.56 -36.48
CA LEU A 152 21.09 7.38 -36.28
C LEU A 152 21.41 8.87 -36.03
N GLY A 153 22.66 9.23 -35.76
CA GLY A 153 23.20 10.60 -35.80
C GLY A 153 22.40 11.60 -34.96
N GLY A 154 22.18 11.35 -33.67
CA GLY A 154 21.45 12.27 -32.81
C GLY A 154 22.41 13.23 -32.07
N GLU A 155 22.24 14.53 -32.28
CA GLU A 155 22.70 15.55 -31.32
C GLU A 155 21.72 15.52 -30.12
N GLY A 156 21.96 14.63 -29.13
CA GLY A 156 21.07 14.46 -27.98
C GLY A 156 21.66 13.52 -26.93
N GLU A 157 20.85 13.15 -25.94
CA GLU A 157 21.21 12.12 -24.98
C GLU A 157 21.54 10.80 -25.69
N PRO A 158 22.55 10.05 -25.21
CA PRO A 158 22.91 8.77 -25.83
C PRO A 158 21.72 7.82 -25.85
N LEU A 159 21.44 7.24 -27.02
CA LEU A 159 20.40 6.23 -27.17
C LEU A 159 20.74 5.03 -26.28
N ARG A 160 19.76 4.60 -25.50
CA ARG A 160 19.89 3.46 -24.58
C ARG A 160 18.80 2.44 -24.88
N PHE A 161 19.15 1.18 -24.82
CA PHE A 161 18.24 0.07 -25.14
C PHE A 161 18.25 -0.99 -24.06
N ILE A 162 17.18 -1.79 -24.04
CA ILE A 162 17.15 -3.12 -23.45
C ILE A 162 17.05 -4.13 -24.58
N ASP A 163 17.65 -5.30 -24.40
CA ASP A 163 17.74 -6.32 -25.43
C ASP A 163 16.89 -7.54 -25.12
N LEU A 164 16.26 -8.08 -26.17
CA LEU A 164 15.79 -9.45 -26.19
C LEU A 164 16.43 -10.14 -27.39
N ALA A 165 16.81 -11.41 -27.25
CA ALA A 165 17.34 -12.18 -28.35
C ALA A 165 16.90 -13.64 -28.27
N GLN A 166 16.57 -14.20 -29.42
CA GLN A 166 16.06 -15.56 -29.60
C GLN A 166 16.93 -16.29 -30.62
N PRO A 167 17.37 -17.54 -30.37
CA PRO A 167 18.02 -18.34 -31.40
C PRO A 167 17.04 -18.64 -32.56
N VAL A 168 17.53 -18.54 -33.75
CA VAL A 168 16.84 -19.02 -34.95
C VAL A 168 17.35 -20.43 -35.23
N LEU A 169 16.45 -21.39 -35.36
CA LEU A 169 16.79 -22.79 -35.63
C LEU A 169 16.52 -23.15 -37.08
N ASP A 170 17.36 -24.00 -37.63
CA ASP A 170 17.13 -24.58 -38.96
C ASP A 170 16.11 -25.72 -38.89
N ALA A 171 15.89 -26.41 -40.04
CA ALA A 171 14.92 -27.49 -40.17
C ALA A 171 15.31 -28.73 -39.30
N GLU A 172 16.57 -28.88 -38.97
CA GLU A 172 17.14 -29.96 -38.16
C GLU A 172 17.09 -29.64 -36.68
N GLY A 173 16.79 -28.39 -36.33
CA GLY A 173 16.71 -27.88 -34.94
C GLY A 173 18.03 -27.34 -34.43
N ASP A 174 19.04 -27.19 -35.28
CA ASP A 174 20.32 -26.62 -34.95
C ASP A 174 20.29 -25.06 -35.08
N PRO A 175 21.07 -24.32 -34.25
CA PRO A 175 21.13 -22.87 -34.39
C PRO A 175 21.61 -22.42 -35.79
N ALA A 176 20.84 -21.56 -36.47
CA ALA A 176 21.16 -20.94 -37.74
C ALA A 176 21.59 -19.46 -37.59
N GLY A 177 21.33 -18.88 -36.45
CA GLY A 177 21.64 -17.51 -36.13
C GLY A 177 20.85 -16.97 -34.92
N VAL A 178 20.77 -15.67 -34.80
CA VAL A 178 20.06 -15.00 -33.69
C VAL A 178 19.18 -13.87 -34.24
N LEU A 179 17.94 -13.86 -33.79
CA LEU A 179 17.04 -12.72 -33.96
C LEU A 179 17.11 -11.84 -32.71
N GLY A 180 17.55 -10.59 -32.87
CA GLY A 180 17.69 -9.61 -31.78
C GLY A 180 16.67 -8.49 -31.90
N LEU A 181 16.21 -8.00 -30.75
CA LEU A 181 15.27 -6.91 -30.59
C LEU A 181 15.86 -5.90 -29.61
N HIS A 182 15.91 -4.61 -30.00
CA HIS A 182 16.30 -3.48 -29.14
C HIS A 182 15.08 -2.63 -28.84
N ILE A 183 14.69 -2.56 -27.56
CA ILE A 183 13.61 -1.73 -27.05
C ILE A 183 14.21 -0.43 -26.49
N ASN A 184 13.63 0.71 -26.82
CA ASN A 184 14.07 2.01 -26.37
C ASN A 184 13.92 2.16 -24.84
N ALA A 185 15.01 2.51 -24.15
CA ALA A 185 14.97 2.74 -22.68
C ALA A 185 14.13 3.96 -22.30
N ALA A 186 13.91 4.93 -23.18
CA ALA A 186 12.99 6.03 -22.94
C ALA A 186 11.54 5.51 -22.81
N TRP A 187 11.14 4.55 -23.67
CA TRP A 187 9.85 3.88 -23.54
C TRP A 187 9.68 3.20 -22.19
N LEU A 188 10.72 2.50 -21.70
CA LEU A 188 10.68 1.86 -20.36
C LEU A 188 10.45 2.88 -19.26
N THR A 189 11.09 4.05 -19.34
CA THR A 189 10.90 5.15 -18.38
C THR A 189 9.46 5.70 -18.44
N ASP A 190 8.90 5.85 -19.63
CA ASP A 190 7.53 6.33 -19.82
C ASP A 190 6.49 5.31 -19.32
N GLU A 191 6.73 4.01 -19.54
CA GLU A 191 5.92 2.92 -18.98
C GLU A 191 5.89 2.93 -17.45
N LEU A 192 7.06 3.14 -16.83
CA LEU A 192 7.14 3.30 -15.36
C LEU A 192 6.41 4.55 -14.88
N ARG A 193 6.44 5.67 -15.63
CA ARG A 193 5.69 6.89 -15.29
C ARG A 193 4.18 6.68 -15.39
N GLU A 194 3.73 5.97 -16.42
CA GLU A 194 2.31 5.63 -16.55
C GLU A 194 1.85 4.70 -15.43
N SER A 195 2.65 3.68 -15.09
CA SER A 195 2.42 2.81 -13.95
C SER A 195 2.38 3.61 -12.63
N ALA A 196 3.27 4.58 -12.47
CA ALA A 196 3.30 5.48 -11.29
C ALA A 196 2.00 6.28 -11.18
N ARG A 197 1.47 6.77 -12.30
CA ARG A 197 0.20 7.50 -12.35
C ARG A 197 -0.99 6.59 -12.00
N ILE A 198 -1.02 5.35 -12.50
CA ILE A 198 -2.09 4.38 -12.26
C ILE A 198 -2.11 3.91 -10.81
N TYR A 199 -0.96 3.50 -10.31
CA TYR A 199 -0.84 2.89 -8.97
C TYR A 199 -0.64 3.91 -7.85
N GLY A 200 -0.30 5.16 -8.17
CA GLY A 200 -0.08 6.24 -7.21
C GLY A 200 1.20 6.08 -6.38
N LEU A 201 2.23 5.42 -6.95
CA LEU A 201 3.55 5.24 -6.37
C LEU A 201 4.62 5.72 -7.34
N ASP A 202 5.82 6.05 -6.83
CA ASP A 202 6.99 6.14 -7.68
C ASP A 202 7.68 4.77 -7.75
N PHE A 203 8.22 4.43 -8.92
CA PHE A 203 8.90 3.16 -9.18
C PHE A 203 10.37 3.38 -9.59
N TYR A 204 11.21 2.48 -9.09
CA TYR A 204 12.63 2.37 -9.45
C TYR A 204 12.89 0.94 -9.88
N LEU A 205 13.41 0.77 -11.08
CA LEU A 205 13.84 -0.50 -11.62
C LEU A 205 15.34 -0.64 -11.42
N LEU A 206 15.76 -1.67 -10.71
CA LEU A 206 17.17 -1.92 -10.38
C LEU A 206 17.68 -3.14 -11.13
N ASN A 207 18.93 -3.05 -11.61
CA ASN A 207 19.63 -4.16 -12.21
C ASN A 207 20.21 -5.13 -11.14
N PRO A 208 20.77 -6.27 -11.55
CA PRO A 208 21.39 -7.22 -10.62
C PRO A 208 22.52 -6.65 -9.76
N ALA A 209 23.21 -5.60 -10.22
CA ALA A 209 24.24 -4.89 -9.46
C ALA A 209 23.63 -3.93 -8.41
N GLY A 210 22.31 -3.68 -8.46
CA GLY A 210 21.60 -2.76 -7.59
C GLY A 210 21.68 -1.30 -8.04
N GLU A 211 22.05 -1.06 -9.29
CA GLU A 211 22.00 0.26 -9.91
C GLU A 211 20.60 0.51 -10.48
N ILE A 212 20.18 1.77 -10.50
CA ILE A 212 18.86 2.14 -11.02
C ILE A 212 18.94 2.24 -12.54
N SER A 213 18.36 1.27 -13.25
CA SER A 213 18.29 1.21 -14.71
C SER A 213 17.26 2.16 -15.28
N ALA A 214 16.10 2.31 -14.59
CA ALA A 214 15.04 3.24 -14.96
C ALA A 214 14.24 3.68 -13.74
N SER A 215 13.60 4.87 -13.81
CA SER A 215 12.79 5.43 -12.73
C SER A 215 11.62 6.24 -13.28
N SER A 216 10.47 6.16 -12.60
CA SER A 216 9.34 7.06 -12.83
C SER A 216 9.52 8.43 -12.18
N ALA A 217 10.35 8.53 -11.13
CA ALA A 217 10.62 9.76 -10.39
C ALA A 217 11.69 10.62 -11.11
N ALA A 218 11.57 11.94 -10.93
CA ALA A 218 12.54 12.89 -11.50
C ALA A 218 13.90 12.82 -10.80
N GLU A 219 13.91 12.49 -9.49
CA GLU A 219 15.12 12.36 -8.69
C GLU A 219 15.40 10.89 -8.39
N THR A 220 16.61 10.46 -8.64
CA THR A 220 17.09 9.11 -8.35
C THR A 220 18.10 9.19 -7.19
N PRO A 221 17.79 8.53 -6.05
CA PRO A 221 18.72 8.44 -4.94
C PRO A 221 19.92 7.56 -5.30
N SER A 222 21.05 7.77 -4.63
CA SER A 222 22.17 6.84 -4.77
C SER A 222 21.86 5.49 -4.10
N SER A 223 22.34 4.41 -4.72
CA SER A 223 22.01 3.02 -4.34
C SER A 223 22.39 2.64 -2.90
N GLY A 224 23.30 3.37 -2.27
CA GLY A 224 23.76 3.11 -0.89
C GLY A 224 23.01 3.89 0.21
N GLU A 225 22.19 4.88 -0.13
CA GLU A 225 21.59 5.80 0.86
C GLU A 225 20.43 5.19 1.62
N LEU A 226 19.64 4.35 0.96
CA LEU A 226 18.38 3.81 1.49
C LEU A 226 18.50 2.33 1.86
N GLN A 227 17.85 1.93 2.95
CA GLN A 227 17.81 0.53 3.37
C GLN A 227 17.15 -0.36 2.31
N ILE A 228 16.05 0.13 1.69
CA ILE A 228 15.33 -0.60 0.64
C ILE A 228 16.22 -0.86 -0.58
N LEU A 229 17.06 0.10 -0.99
CA LEU A 229 17.99 -0.08 -2.12
C LEU A 229 19.12 -1.04 -1.77
N ARG A 230 19.66 -0.99 -0.54
CA ARG A 230 20.64 -1.99 -0.06
C ARG A 230 20.02 -3.40 0.01
N ALA A 231 18.77 -3.51 0.45
CA ALA A 231 18.07 -4.79 0.44
C ALA A 231 17.86 -5.31 -1.00
N ALA A 232 17.57 -4.42 -1.93
CA ALA A 232 17.53 -4.78 -3.34
C ALA A 232 18.85 -5.33 -3.86
N GLN A 233 20.00 -4.79 -3.43
CA GLN A 233 21.32 -5.33 -3.80
C GLN A 233 21.55 -6.74 -3.24
N THR A 234 21.13 -6.99 -2.01
CA THR A 234 21.36 -8.28 -1.32
C THR A 234 20.30 -9.33 -1.64
N GLY A 235 19.20 -8.96 -2.31
CA GLY A 235 18.10 -9.88 -2.65
C GLY A 235 17.28 -10.29 -1.42
N ILE A 236 17.21 -9.45 -0.40
CA ILE A 236 16.40 -9.68 0.80
C ILE A 236 15.08 -8.93 0.65
N GLU A 237 13.97 -9.66 0.63
CA GLU A 237 12.64 -9.05 0.58
C GLU A 237 12.43 -8.20 1.83
N THR A 238 12.10 -6.94 1.63
CA THR A 238 11.86 -5.99 2.71
C THR A 238 10.86 -4.93 2.27
N GLY A 239 10.26 -4.27 3.24
CA GLY A 239 9.38 -3.13 3.04
C GLY A 239 9.18 -2.41 4.36
N GLY A 240 8.88 -1.13 4.31
CA GLY A 240 8.64 -0.35 5.51
C GLY A 240 8.65 1.14 5.27
N ARG A 241 8.43 1.87 6.37
CA ARG A 241 8.53 3.32 6.38
C ARG A 241 9.99 3.73 6.46
N GLU A 242 10.41 4.56 5.52
CA GLU A 242 11.78 5.08 5.46
C GLU A 242 11.76 6.56 5.03
N ARG A 243 12.69 7.34 5.56
CA ARG A 243 12.86 8.74 5.16
C ARG A 243 13.78 8.82 3.95
N TRP A 244 13.28 9.42 2.88
CA TRP A 244 14.00 9.58 1.63
C TRP A 244 14.81 10.89 1.58
N PRO A 245 15.76 11.03 0.63
CA PRO A 245 16.63 12.21 0.53
C PRO A 245 15.88 13.54 0.32
N ASP A 246 14.67 13.49 -0.26
CA ASP A 246 13.77 14.66 -0.39
C ASP A 246 13.18 15.14 0.96
N GLY A 247 13.54 14.48 2.07
CA GLY A 247 13.11 14.80 3.42
C GLY A 247 11.72 14.32 3.79
N ARG A 248 11.03 13.56 2.91
CA ARG A 248 9.72 13.00 3.14
C ARG A 248 9.79 11.54 3.59
N ASP A 249 8.74 11.11 4.29
CA ASP A 249 8.58 9.73 4.70
C ASP A 249 7.76 8.96 3.65
N TYR A 250 8.25 7.80 3.26
CA TYR A 250 7.59 6.90 2.32
C TYR A 250 7.47 5.50 2.89
N PHE A 251 6.43 4.79 2.47
CA PHE A 251 6.34 3.34 2.59
C PHE A 251 6.93 2.73 1.32
N SER A 252 8.04 2.05 1.47
CA SER A 252 8.77 1.43 0.36
C SER A 252 8.55 -0.08 0.35
N ALA A 253 8.42 -0.65 -0.84
CA ALA A 253 8.26 -2.08 -1.06
C ALA A 253 9.24 -2.55 -2.14
N LEU A 254 9.75 -3.77 -1.99
CA LEU A 254 10.69 -4.40 -2.90
C LEU A 254 10.08 -5.65 -3.50
N VAL A 255 10.10 -5.76 -4.83
CA VAL A 255 9.82 -6.98 -5.60
C VAL A 255 11.15 -7.48 -6.16
N LEU A 256 11.52 -8.70 -5.79
CA LEU A 256 12.83 -9.27 -6.09
C LEU A 256 13.00 -9.74 -7.54
N GLN A 257 11.89 -9.94 -8.25
CA GLN A 257 11.93 -10.46 -9.61
C GLN A 257 10.80 -9.87 -10.45
N VAL A 258 11.18 -9.23 -11.57
CA VAL A 258 10.27 -8.80 -12.62
C VAL A 258 10.27 -9.88 -13.70
N ALA A 259 9.27 -10.77 -13.65
CA ALA A 259 9.22 -11.95 -14.52
C ALA A 259 7.78 -12.34 -14.85
N ALA A 260 7.55 -12.82 -16.06
CA ALA A 260 6.28 -13.39 -16.52
C ALA A 260 6.53 -14.51 -17.53
N GLY A 261 5.78 -15.61 -17.43
CA GLY A 261 5.77 -16.71 -18.38
C GLY A 261 7.15 -17.21 -18.74
N GLU A 262 7.46 -17.23 -20.06
CA GLU A 262 8.73 -17.69 -20.62
C GLU A 262 9.73 -16.54 -20.90
N LEU A 263 9.44 -15.33 -20.47
CA LEU A 263 10.35 -14.20 -20.64
C LEU A 263 11.70 -14.49 -19.99
N PRO A 264 12.84 -14.40 -20.71
CA PRO A 264 14.15 -14.49 -20.11
C PRO A 264 14.34 -13.42 -19.02
N SER A 265 15.07 -13.78 -17.97
CA SER A 265 15.24 -12.89 -16.84
C SER A 265 16.23 -11.76 -17.13
N PHE A 266 15.78 -10.53 -17.00
CA PHE A 266 16.66 -9.35 -16.94
C PHE A 266 17.42 -9.26 -15.61
N GLY A 267 17.04 -10.06 -14.60
CA GLY A 267 17.56 -9.93 -13.23
C GLY A 267 17.02 -8.70 -12.50
N TRP A 268 16.02 -8.02 -13.06
CA TRP A 268 15.49 -6.80 -12.50
C TRP A 268 14.72 -7.00 -11.20
N ARG A 269 14.87 -6.01 -10.34
CA ARG A 269 14.11 -5.82 -9.11
C ARG A 269 13.36 -4.51 -9.17
N MET A 270 12.17 -4.45 -8.60
CA MET A 270 11.38 -3.23 -8.60
C MET A 270 11.18 -2.73 -7.18
N VAL A 271 11.52 -1.48 -6.93
CA VAL A 271 11.18 -0.76 -5.70
C VAL A 271 10.07 0.22 -6.01
N GLY A 272 8.98 0.13 -5.23
CA GLY A 272 7.90 1.12 -5.23
C GLY A 272 7.91 1.91 -3.94
N ARG A 273 7.66 3.23 -4.00
CA ARG A 273 7.50 4.08 -2.82
C ARG A 273 6.16 4.82 -2.84
N LEU A 274 5.48 4.78 -1.69
CA LEU A 274 4.20 5.43 -1.45
C LEU A 274 4.40 6.54 -0.42
N GLU A 275 4.11 7.80 -0.76
CA GLU A 275 4.23 8.92 0.17
C GLU A 275 3.27 8.77 1.36
N ALA A 276 3.79 8.79 2.59
CA ALA A 276 3.03 8.58 3.81
C ALA A 276 1.91 9.63 3.99
N GLY A 277 2.11 10.85 3.50
CA GLY A 277 1.15 11.96 3.61
C GLY A 277 -0.04 11.88 2.64
N ARG A 278 0.09 11.20 1.50
CA ARG A 278 -0.96 11.17 0.46
C ARG A 278 -2.26 10.48 0.88
N LEU A 279 -2.21 9.55 1.81
CA LEU A 279 -3.38 8.79 2.30
C LEU A 279 -3.90 9.28 3.66
N ALA A 280 -3.35 10.35 4.21
CA ALA A 280 -3.79 10.93 5.50
C ALA A 280 -5.27 11.32 5.51
N PHE A 281 -5.85 11.72 4.38
CA PHE A 281 -7.27 12.11 4.27
C PHE A 281 -8.26 11.01 4.69
N GLY A 282 -8.00 9.74 4.34
CA GLY A 282 -8.88 8.62 4.73
C GLY A 282 -8.78 8.28 6.22
N VAL A 283 -7.59 8.38 6.78
CA VAL A 283 -7.34 8.12 8.21
C VAL A 283 -7.95 9.21 9.08
N ASP A 284 -7.90 10.48 8.65
CA ASP A 284 -8.52 11.60 9.36
C ASP A 284 -10.04 11.48 9.44
N LEU A 285 -10.70 10.98 8.41
CA LEU A 285 -12.15 10.74 8.42
C LEU A 285 -12.54 9.66 9.45
N ILE A 286 -11.78 8.57 9.52
CA ILE A 286 -12.00 7.49 10.49
C ILE A 286 -11.72 7.98 11.92
N ARG A 287 -10.63 8.74 12.11
CA ARG A 287 -10.25 9.33 13.41
C ARG A 287 -11.32 10.29 13.89
N ASN A 288 -11.81 11.18 13.04
CA ASN A 288 -12.87 12.12 13.38
C ASN A 288 -14.19 11.40 13.69
N GLY A 289 -14.55 10.35 12.94
CA GLY A 289 -15.72 9.52 13.22
C GLY A 289 -15.65 8.85 14.59
N ALA A 290 -14.49 8.34 14.99
CA ALA A 290 -14.26 7.75 16.30
C ALA A 290 -14.39 8.77 17.44
N HIS A 291 -13.94 10.01 17.26
CA HIS A 291 -14.13 11.09 18.24
C HIS A 291 -15.62 11.44 18.44
N TRP A 292 -16.39 11.55 17.36
CA TRP A 292 -17.82 11.81 17.46
C TRP A 292 -18.59 10.67 18.12
N ALA A 293 -18.25 9.42 17.83
CA ALA A 293 -18.84 8.25 18.50
C ALA A 293 -18.52 8.25 20.00
N LEU A 294 -17.29 8.58 20.37
CA LEU A 294 -16.89 8.70 21.78
C LEU A 294 -17.66 9.81 22.51
N LEU A 295 -17.80 10.98 21.90
CA LEU A 295 -18.58 12.10 22.48
C LEU A 295 -20.05 11.73 22.64
N ALA A 296 -20.66 11.05 21.67
CA ALA A 296 -22.05 10.57 21.75
C ALA A 296 -22.23 9.56 22.91
N MET A 297 -21.28 8.66 23.11
CA MET A 297 -21.30 7.68 24.19
C MET A 297 -21.15 8.35 25.58
N ILE A 298 -20.26 9.34 25.72
CA ILE A 298 -20.12 10.13 26.93
C ILE A 298 -21.42 10.84 27.28
N ALA A 299 -22.07 11.47 26.27
CA ALA A 299 -23.35 12.16 26.45
C ALA A 299 -24.44 11.16 26.88
N ALA A 300 -24.51 9.98 26.27
CA ALA A 300 -25.49 8.93 26.62
C ALA A 300 -25.33 8.46 28.08
N ILE A 301 -24.10 8.19 28.54
CA ILE A 301 -23.84 7.77 29.92
C ILE A 301 -24.17 8.91 30.90
N GLY A 302 -23.79 10.14 30.57
CA GLY A 302 -24.16 11.32 31.37
C GLY A 302 -25.68 11.46 31.55
N LEU A 303 -26.43 11.31 30.47
CA LEU A 303 -27.90 11.33 30.49
C LEU A 303 -28.48 10.18 31.31
N LEU A 304 -27.97 8.96 31.13
CA LEU A 304 -28.39 7.79 31.91
C LEU A 304 -28.11 7.95 33.40
N THR A 305 -26.94 8.47 33.75
CA THR A 305 -26.58 8.76 35.14
C THR A 305 -27.50 9.82 35.75
N LEU A 306 -27.78 10.89 35.01
CA LEU A 306 -28.70 11.95 35.43
C LEU A 306 -30.13 11.40 35.59
N PHE A 307 -30.58 10.58 34.66
CA PHE A 307 -31.86 9.90 34.74
C PHE A 307 -31.95 9.02 35.99
N PHE A 308 -30.95 8.18 36.24
CA PHE A 308 -30.90 7.30 37.43
C PHE A 308 -30.88 8.13 38.74
N VAL A 309 -30.10 9.17 38.82
CA VAL A 309 -30.06 10.04 40.00
C VAL A 309 -31.42 10.68 40.27
N ARG A 310 -32.11 11.17 39.25
CA ARG A 310 -33.42 11.81 39.38
C ARG A 310 -34.55 10.83 39.67
N THR A 311 -34.55 9.66 39.05
CA THR A 311 -35.66 8.69 39.16
C THR A 311 -35.55 7.74 40.34
N VAL A 312 -34.33 7.40 40.77
CA VAL A 312 -34.07 6.41 41.82
C VAL A 312 -33.37 7.03 43.03
N ALA A 313 -32.19 7.61 42.83
CA ALA A 313 -31.35 8.01 43.97
C ALA A 313 -31.96 9.16 44.78
N THR A 314 -32.46 10.20 44.15
CA THR A 314 -33.03 11.38 44.81
C THR A 314 -34.32 11.04 45.58
N PRO A 315 -35.31 10.34 45.01
CA PRO A 315 -36.52 9.94 45.72
C PRO A 315 -36.23 9.06 46.91
N LEU A 316 -35.38 8.04 46.78
CA LEU A 316 -34.99 7.16 47.88
C LEU A 316 -34.28 7.92 49.03
N SER A 317 -33.37 8.84 48.69
CA SER A 317 -32.69 9.69 49.67
C SER A 317 -33.68 10.58 50.42
N ARG A 318 -34.70 11.14 49.76
CA ARG A 318 -35.74 11.96 50.38
C ARG A 318 -36.62 11.11 51.32
N LEU A 319 -37.00 9.88 50.90
CA LEU A 319 -37.78 8.98 51.74
C LEU A 319 -37.00 8.53 52.97
N ALA A 320 -35.73 8.22 52.84
CA ALA A 320 -34.85 7.87 53.95
C ALA A 320 -34.74 9.03 54.97
N ALA A 321 -34.54 10.27 54.48
CA ALA A 321 -34.54 11.45 55.35
C ALA A 321 -35.90 11.71 56.03
N SER A 322 -37.04 11.41 55.35
CA SER A 322 -38.34 11.51 55.93
C SER A 322 -38.56 10.43 57.01
N ALA A 323 -38.11 9.19 56.79
CA ALA A 323 -38.15 8.12 57.80
C ALA A 323 -37.36 8.47 59.08
N GLU A 324 -36.16 9.06 58.87
CA GLU A 324 -35.31 9.52 60.01
C GLU A 324 -36.01 10.61 60.83
N ARG A 325 -36.61 11.61 60.17
CA ARG A 325 -37.37 12.68 60.84
C ARG A 325 -38.59 12.12 61.60
N ILE A 326 -39.35 11.21 61.03
CA ILE A 326 -40.47 10.53 61.69
C ILE A 326 -39.98 9.76 62.91
N ALA A 327 -38.84 9.05 62.82
CA ALA A 327 -38.30 8.31 63.95
C ALA A 327 -37.89 9.21 65.15
N VAL A 328 -37.45 10.46 64.89
CA VAL A 328 -37.09 11.45 65.90
C VAL A 328 -38.31 12.26 66.44
N GLY A 329 -39.53 11.97 65.98
CA GLY A 329 -40.75 12.58 66.50
C GLY A 329 -41.32 13.71 65.65
N SER A 330 -40.85 13.94 64.42
CA SER A 330 -41.43 14.94 63.55
C SER A 330 -42.86 14.61 63.17
N GLN A 331 -43.74 15.60 63.16
CA GLN A 331 -45.13 15.46 62.70
C GLN A 331 -45.28 15.74 61.18
N GLU A 332 -44.19 16.00 60.46
CA GLU A 332 -44.25 16.20 59.02
C GLU A 332 -44.56 14.92 58.26
N TYR A 333 -45.41 15.01 57.28
CA TYR A 333 -45.73 13.87 56.39
C TYR A 333 -44.50 13.58 55.48
N PRO A 334 -44.27 12.29 55.19
CA PRO A 334 -43.17 11.89 54.33
C PRO A 334 -43.31 12.42 52.91
N ALA A 335 -42.18 12.57 52.21
CA ALA A 335 -42.13 12.99 50.83
C ALA A 335 -42.95 12.00 49.94
N ASN A 336 -43.86 12.52 49.15
CA ASN A 336 -44.63 11.69 48.20
C ASN A 336 -43.79 11.40 46.96
N SER A 337 -43.47 10.13 46.69
CA SER A 337 -42.77 9.70 45.49
C SER A 337 -43.55 8.62 44.76
N ARG A 338 -43.80 8.82 43.46
CA ARG A 338 -44.54 7.90 42.57
C ARG A 338 -43.68 7.47 41.36
N LEU A 339 -42.38 7.79 41.35
CA LEU A 339 -41.52 7.56 40.19
C LEU A 339 -41.15 6.09 39.96
N THR A 340 -41.03 5.31 41.06
CA THR A 340 -40.86 3.85 40.99
C THR A 340 -41.86 3.15 41.89
N ARG A 341 -42.19 1.87 41.67
CA ARG A 341 -43.09 1.08 42.51
C ARG A 341 -42.62 1.01 43.95
N GLU A 342 -41.32 0.79 44.16
CA GLU A 342 -40.67 0.66 45.46
C GLU A 342 -40.75 1.97 46.24
N ALA A 343 -40.43 3.10 45.57
CA ALA A 343 -40.53 4.42 46.19
C ALA A 343 -41.97 4.78 46.56
N ALA A 344 -42.96 4.43 45.71
CA ALA A 344 -44.36 4.63 46.02
C ALA A 344 -44.87 3.78 47.20
N GLN A 345 -44.45 2.49 47.25
CA GLN A 345 -44.78 1.61 48.37
C GLN A 345 -44.17 2.09 49.71
N LEU A 346 -42.88 2.51 49.66
CA LEU A 346 -42.22 3.03 50.83
C LEU A 346 -42.85 4.34 51.31
N SER A 347 -43.20 5.24 50.38
CA SER A 347 -43.92 6.49 50.71
C SER A 347 -45.27 6.24 51.38
N LEU A 348 -46.08 5.28 50.88
CA LEU A 348 -47.36 4.87 51.45
C LEU A 348 -47.20 4.23 52.85
N ALA A 349 -46.19 3.35 53.01
CA ALA A 349 -45.93 2.71 54.32
C ALA A 349 -45.54 3.76 55.39
N LEU A 350 -44.65 4.70 55.05
CA LEU A 350 -44.25 5.77 55.92
C LEU A 350 -45.42 6.72 56.28
N THR A 351 -46.32 6.97 55.33
CA THR A 351 -47.53 7.78 55.55
C THR A 351 -48.46 7.10 56.52
N ARG A 352 -48.67 5.79 56.38
CA ARG A 352 -49.51 5.01 57.34
C ARG A 352 -48.90 5.02 58.74
N LEU A 353 -47.62 4.72 58.85
CA LEU A 353 -46.89 4.77 60.16
C LEU A 353 -47.03 6.13 60.85
N GLN A 354 -47.00 7.22 60.09
CA GLN A 354 -47.15 8.58 60.62
C GLN A 354 -48.59 8.84 61.06
N GLN A 355 -49.59 8.35 60.31
CA GLN A 355 -51.03 8.47 60.68
C GLN A 355 -51.35 7.71 61.95
N ASP A 356 -50.91 6.45 62.08
CA ASP A 356 -51.13 5.64 63.26
C ASP A 356 -50.51 6.30 64.50
N ARG A 357 -49.31 6.82 64.40
CA ARG A 357 -48.64 7.51 65.49
C ARG A 357 -49.36 8.81 65.96
N VAL A 358 -49.81 9.62 64.98
CA VAL A 358 -50.56 10.85 65.27
C VAL A 358 -51.94 10.55 65.88
N SER A 359 -52.53 9.39 65.58
CA SER A 359 -53.79 8.92 66.22
C SER A 359 -53.57 8.41 67.62
N ASP A 360 -52.43 7.79 67.93
CA ASP A 360 -52.12 7.29 69.26
C ASP A 360 -51.69 8.40 70.29
N GLU A 361 -51.28 9.58 69.76
CA GLU A 361 -50.93 10.77 70.55
C GLU A 361 -52.12 11.67 70.87
N ARG A 362 -53.33 11.35 70.38
CA ARG A 362 -54.60 12.07 70.71
C ARG A 362 -55.47 11.27 71.63
#